data_ff416b15d1c40c992c0f74dfda842dce
#
_entry.id   ff416b15d1c40c992c0f74dfda842dce
#
_cell.length_a   1.000
_cell.length_b   1.000
_cell.length_c   1.000
_cell.angle_alpha   90.00
_cell.angle_beta   90.00
_cell.angle_gamma   90.00
#
_symmetry.space_group_name_H-M   'P 1'
#
loop_
_entity.id
_entity.type
_entity.pdbx_description
1 polymer ?
#
loop_
_entity_poly.entity_id
_entity_poly.type
_entity_poly.pdbx_seq_one_letter_code
_entity_poly.pdbx_strand_id
1 'polypeptide(L)'
;MGKPTEEQRPVIENASANNMVIAAPGSGKSFTMIEAVISILKKYPYARIGMVTFTRAATNALAAKLQKRLSKKDLDRVLVDTFHGLVKKQLDMIRWPGKMLIGPAQRSVIHRALKESGVTMKFAEAEFVIDAIGREMDTDVISVRHNRQQIHLFNTYQALCQKDHVADLNALSKFVVGQMHSGKMRTLDLTHLIVDEVQDTDSIQFSWIALHTRAGVYTSIVGDDDQAIYSFRSSGGVKIFQQFEKHFRPNIFYLNTCFRCEPEILEVAGALIGKNVYRYAKELRSAKKGGGKVTFRSYVDMEEQIQGILSLINQDPHGWAILSRNNAHLDELESLIEQPVIRYGGKSFWDEKETSDVLSLMAFFRQSNDPRLMKRVLALFGEQESVLDEVALSMRGRKVTFGDLAIPEDSSLETKTLHSNFVRFTQESTDKVEIAKRFANLTKWMESSSIKMRSNKGTATLTKIALDTCKQWAEKTGWMNMINRAAAMSLGPRKKDEEYSPEKVVLSTLHGSKGLEWNKVIIMSCNADQIPSKRSVGEEAIEEERRLLYVGFTRAEKQLFVMWYGD
;
A
#
# COMPACT_ATOMS: atom_id res chain seq x y z
N MET A 1 22.80 2.10 21.84
CA MET A 1 21.62 1.21 21.85
C MET A 1 21.20 0.99 23.28
N GLY A 2 19.87 1.01 23.56
CA GLY A 2 19.34 0.83 24.91
C GLY A 2 19.59 -0.59 25.47
N LYS A 3 19.57 -0.71 26.78
CA LYS A 3 19.58 -2.02 27.44
C LYS A 3 18.18 -2.65 27.33
N PRO A 4 18.07 -4.00 27.18
CA PRO A 4 16.77 -4.68 27.23
C PRO A 4 16.00 -4.36 28.50
N THR A 5 14.70 -4.11 28.36
CA THR A 5 13.81 -3.90 29.50
C THR A 5 13.53 -5.21 30.26
N GLU A 6 12.87 -5.10 31.40
CA GLU A 6 12.44 -6.28 32.18
C GLU A 6 11.48 -7.18 31.39
N GLU A 7 10.61 -6.61 30.58
CA GLU A 7 9.70 -7.35 29.70
C GLU A 7 10.43 -8.05 28.54
N GLN A 8 11.50 -7.45 28.01
CA GLN A 8 12.25 -7.97 26.86
C GLN A 8 13.25 -9.07 27.25
N ARG A 9 13.85 -9.00 28.44
CA ARG A 9 14.86 -9.97 28.89
C ARG A 9 14.41 -11.43 28.87
N PRO A 10 13.23 -11.80 29.41
CA PRO A 10 12.78 -13.20 29.37
C PRO A 10 12.63 -13.73 27.94
N VAL A 11 12.17 -12.91 26.99
CA VAL A 11 12.07 -13.27 25.57
C VAL A 11 13.44 -13.56 24.99
N ILE A 12 14.43 -12.70 25.30
CA ILE A 12 15.81 -12.79 24.77
C ILE A 12 16.53 -14.03 25.34
N GLU A 13 16.27 -14.38 26.58
CA GLU A 13 16.97 -15.46 27.32
C GLU A 13 16.34 -16.84 27.05
N ASN A 14 15.06 -16.90 26.71
CA ASN A 14 14.31 -18.16 26.55
C ASN A 14 14.45 -18.76 25.13
N ALA A 15 15.66 -19.12 24.78
CA ALA A 15 15.99 -19.63 23.44
C ALA A 15 15.66 -21.12 23.22
N SER A 16 15.48 -21.91 24.31
CA SER A 16 15.34 -23.39 24.22
C SER A 16 13.88 -23.85 24.35
N ALA A 17 12.93 -23.01 23.92
CA ALA A 17 11.52 -23.32 23.98
C ALA A 17 10.76 -22.60 22.85
N ASN A 18 9.53 -23.05 22.61
CA ASN A 18 8.60 -22.30 21.77
C ASN A 18 8.09 -21.08 22.55
N ASN A 19 8.09 -19.93 21.90
CA ASN A 19 7.68 -18.67 22.50
C ASN A 19 6.59 -18.01 21.69
N MET A 20 5.66 -17.36 22.36
CA MET A 20 4.65 -16.49 21.78
C MET A 20 4.77 -15.11 22.42
N VAL A 21 5.14 -14.12 21.64
CA VAL A 21 5.38 -12.75 22.08
C VAL A 21 4.26 -11.85 21.59
N ILE A 22 3.42 -11.41 22.51
CA ILE A 22 2.30 -10.51 22.28
C ILE A 22 2.78 -9.10 22.60
N ALA A 23 2.83 -8.25 21.59
CA ALA A 23 3.51 -6.97 21.67
C ALA A 23 2.56 -5.78 21.47
N ALA A 24 2.76 -4.73 22.26
CA ALA A 24 2.16 -3.43 22.02
C ALA A 24 2.79 -2.72 20.80
N PRO A 25 2.12 -1.72 20.18
CA PRO A 25 2.71 -0.90 19.14
C PRO A 25 3.96 -0.17 19.67
N GLY A 26 5.01 -0.12 18.86
CA GLY A 26 6.24 0.56 19.27
C GLY A 26 6.94 -0.04 20.51
N SER A 27 6.70 -1.30 20.85
CA SER A 27 7.30 -1.96 22.04
C SER A 27 8.73 -2.47 21.81
N GLY A 28 9.31 -2.20 20.65
CA GLY A 28 10.67 -2.64 20.36
C GLY A 28 10.76 -4.10 19.91
N LYS A 29 9.73 -4.69 19.29
CA LYS A 29 9.73 -6.06 18.73
C LYS A 29 11.03 -6.37 17.98
N SER A 30 11.37 -5.56 16.99
CA SER A 30 12.58 -5.78 16.17
C SER A 30 13.87 -5.75 16.99
N PHE A 31 13.96 -4.87 17.99
CA PHE A 31 15.09 -4.85 18.92
C PHE A 31 15.18 -6.15 19.69
N THR A 32 14.07 -6.58 20.30
CA THR A 32 13.99 -7.81 21.09
C THR A 32 14.38 -9.04 20.25
N MET A 33 13.90 -9.15 19.02
CA MET A 33 14.26 -10.25 18.11
C MET A 33 15.75 -10.26 17.77
N ILE A 34 16.36 -9.10 17.49
CA ILE A 34 17.80 -8.99 17.22
C ILE A 34 18.62 -9.42 18.44
N GLU A 35 18.24 -8.96 19.64
CA GLU A 35 18.93 -9.37 20.87
C GLU A 35 18.77 -10.87 21.14
N ALA A 36 17.59 -11.44 20.85
CA ALA A 36 17.37 -12.89 20.94
C ALA A 36 18.30 -13.66 19.99
N VAL A 37 18.42 -13.23 18.73
CA VAL A 37 19.37 -13.82 17.76
C VAL A 37 20.80 -13.79 18.28
N ILE A 38 21.25 -12.65 18.80
CA ILE A 38 22.60 -12.49 19.37
C ILE A 38 22.79 -13.40 20.57
N SER A 39 21.80 -13.49 21.46
CA SER A 39 21.82 -14.39 22.63
C SER A 39 21.90 -15.86 22.22
N ILE A 40 21.08 -16.28 21.25
CA ILE A 40 21.08 -17.66 20.71
C ILE A 40 22.45 -18.02 20.11
N LEU A 41 23.00 -17.14 19.27
CA LEU A 41 24.29 -17.39 18.61
C LEU A 41 25.45 -17.52 19.61
N LYS A 42 25.41 -16.74 20.70
CA LYS A 42 26.40 -16.82 21.80
C LYS A 42 26.27 -18.12 22.60
N LYS A 43 25.02 -18.50 22.91
CA LYS A 43 24.73 -19.65 23.77
C LYS A 43 24.88 -20.99 23.08
N TYR A 44 24.58 -21.03 21.76
CA TYR A 44 24.53 -22.25 20.96
C TYR A 44 25.46 -22.16 19.76
N PRO A 45 26.69 -22.73 19.83
CA PRO A 45 27.70 -22.62 18.76
C PRO A 45 27.24 -23.16 17.39
N TYR A 46 26.31 -24.11 17.39
CA TYR A 46 25.78 -24.75 16.18
C TYR A 46 24.39 -24.25 15.78
N ALA A 47 23.89 -23.20 16.42
CA ALA A 47 22.58 -22.66 16.08
C ALA A 47 22.53 -22.16 14.64
N ARG A 48 21.44 -22.50 13.94
CA ARG A 48 21.04 -21.98 12.63
C ARG A 48 19.67 -21.34 12.80
N ILE A 49 19.60 -20.05 12.54
CA ILE A 49 18.43 -19.25 12.87
C ILE A 49 17.73 -18.80 11.58
N GLY A 50 16.44 -19.12 11.45
CA GLY A 50 15.57 -18.52 10.45
C GLY A 50 14.82 -17.33 11.03
N MET A 51 14.81 -16.21 10.31
CA MET A 51 13.96 -15.06 10.62
C MET A 51 13.03 -14.78 9.47
N VAL A 52 11.74 -14.85 9.72
CA VAL A 52 10.69 -14.63 8.71
C VAL A 52 10.04 -13.30 8.95
N THR A 53 9.95 -12.48 7.90
CA THR A 53 9.26 -11.20 7.91
C THR A 53 8.19 -11.15 6.83
N PHE A 54 7.22 -10.25 6.98
CA PHE A 54 6.10 -10.14 6.05
C PHE A 54 6.47 -9.43 4.73
N THR A 55 7.43 -8.48 4.75
CA THR A 55 7.79 -7.68 3.57
C THR A 55 9.28 -7.68 3.31
N ARG A 56 9.68 -7.50 2.04
CA ARG A 56 11.09 -7.33 1.66
C ARG A 56 11.75 -6.12 2.33
N ALA A 57 11.01 -5.03 2.51
CA ALA A 57 11.52 -3.85 3.21
C ALA A 57 11.88 -4.18 4.67
N ALA A 58 11.01 -4.91 5.39
CA ALA A 58 11.29 -5.38 6.75
C ALA A 58 12.49 -6.35 6.78
N THR A 59 12.55 -7.28 5.82
CA THR A 59 13.71 -8.19 5.65
C THR A 59 15.02 -7.41 5.52
N ASN A 60 15.07 -6.46 4.61
CA ASN A 60 16.27 -5.66 4.35
C ASN A 60 16.67 -4.82 5.58
N ALA A 61 15.69 -4.18 6.23
CA ALA A 61 15.93 -3.39 7.43
C ALA A 61 16.47 -4.25 8.59
N LEU A 62 15.92 -5.46 8.77
CA LEU A 62 16.35 -6.39 9.80
C LEU A 62 17.75 -6.94 9.49
N ALA A 63 18.01 -7.35 8.25
CA ALA A 63 19.32 -7.81 7.80
C ALA A 63 20.40 -6.72 7.98
N ALA A 64 20.12 -5.47 7.61
CA ALA A 64 21.05 -4.36 7.79
C ALA A 64 21.37 -4.09 9.28
N LYS A 65 20.38 -4.26 10.18
CA LYS A 65 20.61 -4.13 11.63
C LYS A 65 21.48 -5.26 12.18
N LEU A 66 21.30 -6.50 11.70
CA LEU A 66 22.11 -7.65 12.07
C LEU A 66 23.54 -7.52 11.54
N GLN A 67 23.74 -7.09 10.29
CA GLN A 67 25.05 -6.86 9.70
C GLN A 67 25.92 -5.88 10.50
N LYS A 68 25.30 -4.87 11.12
CA LYS A 68 26.00 -3.89 11.98
C LYS A 68 26.45 -4.47 13.32
N ARG A 69 25.97 -5.66 13.71
CA ARG A 69 26.12 -6.21 15.07
C ARG A 69 26.76 -7.59 15.13
N LEU A 70 26.73 -8.34 14.04
CA LEU A 70 27.22 -9.70 13.98
C LEU A 70 28.49 -9.79 13.13
N SER A 71 29.38 -10.72 13.49
CA SER A 71 30.50 -11.12 12.63
C SER A 71 30.00 -11.80 11.34
N LYS A 72 30.81 -11.82 10.30
CA LYS A 72 30.49 -12.56 9.07
C LYS A 72 30.16 -14.02 9.34
N LYS A 73 30.95 -14.69 10.21
CA LYS A 73 30.74 -16.08 10.64
C LYS A 73 29.37 -16.29 11.30
N ASP A 74 28.92 -15.33 12.11
CA ASP A 74 27.61 -15.44 12.77
C ASP A 74 26.48 -15.11 11.80
N LEU A 75 26.68 -14.17 10.86
CA LEU A 75 25.70 -13.85 9.81
C LEU A 75 25.43 -15.05 8.91
N ASP A 76 26.44 -15.87 8.58
CA ASP A 76 26.29 -17.10 7.78
C ASP A 76 25.39 -18.14 8.47
N ARG A 77 25.11 -17.97 9.75
CA ARG A 77 24.23 -18.83 10.55
C ARG A 77 22.80 -18.26 10.69
N VAL A 78 22.53 -17.08 10.13
CA VAL A 78 21.23 -16.41 10.23
C VAL A 78 20.63 -16.21 8.84
N LEU A 79 19.52 -16.86 8.59
CA LEU A 79 18.77 -16.75 7.35
C LEU A 79 17.59 -15.77 7.55
N VAL A 80 17.69 -14.55 7.01
CA VAL A 80 16.61 -13.56 7.06
C VAL A 80 15.94 -13.49 5.69
N ASP A 81 14.64 -13.78 5.62
CA ASP A 81 13.92 -13.70 4.34
C ASP A 81 12.41 -13.53 4.60
N THR A 82 11.68 -13.23 3.54
CA THR A 82 10.22 -13.36 3.54
C THR A 82 9.81 -14.83 3.49
N PHE A 83 8.57 -15.14 3.88
CA PHE A 83 8.03 -16.49 3.76
C PHE A 83 8.23 -17.06 2.34
N HIS A 84 7.84 -16.33 1.29
CA HIS A 84 8.01 -16.78 -0.09
C HIS A 84 9.48 -16.94 -0.51
N GLY A 85 10.39 -16.14 0.06
CA GLY A 85 11.83 -16.29 -0.16
C GLY A 85 12.34 -17.62 0.39
N LEU A 86 11.88 -18.04 1.57
CA LEU A 86 12.23 -19.33 2.16
C LEU A 86 11.63 -20.51 1.39
N VAL A 87 10.37 -20.39 0.96
CA VAL A 87 9.71 -21.38 0.07
C VAL A 87 10.52 -21.56 -1.22
N LYS A 88 10.95 -20.44 -1.83
CA LYS A 88 11.81 -20.52 -3.03
C LYS A 88 13.10 -21.27 -2.77
N LYS A 89 13.79 -21.01 -1.65
CA LYS A 89 15.01 -21.75 -1.28
C LYS A 89 14.77 -23.26 -1.17
N GLN A 90 13.63 -23.68 -0.61
CA GLN A 90 13.27 -25.10 -0.54
C GLN A 90 13.00 -25.70 -1.93
N LEU A 91 12.38 -24.95 -2.85
CA LEU A 91 12.19 -25.35 -4.24
C LEU A 91 13.51 -25.47 -4.99
N ASP A 92 14.45 -24.54 -4.76
CA ASP A 92 15.81 -24.59 -5.34
C ASP A 92 16.58 -25.83 -4.86
N MET A 93 16.42 -26.24 -3.59
CA MET A 93 17.05 -27.45 -3.03
C MET A 93 16.62 -28.73 -3.77
N ILE A 94 15.36 -28.82 -4.20
CA ILE A 94 14.83 -29.97 -4.95
C ILE A 94 14.92 -29.80 -6.46
N ARG A 95 15.52 -28.71 -6.93
CA ARG A 95 15.61 -28.34 -8.35
C ARG A 95 14.25 -28.40 -9.05
N TRP A 96 13.23 -27.77 -8.43
CA TRP A 96 11.87 -27.76 -8.98
C TRP A 96 11.87 -27.29 -10.44
N PRO A 97 11.33 -28.08 -11.40
CA PRO A 97 11.52 -27.83 -12.83
C PRO A 97 10.56 -26.81 -13.43
N GLY A 98 9.55 -26.36 -12.68
CA GLY A 98 8.51 -25.47 -13.18
C GLY A 98 8.96 -24.01 -13.28
N LYS A 99 8.15 -23.18 -13.94
CA LYS A 99 8.36 -21.75 -14.03
C LYS A 99 7.48 -21.01 -13.02
N MET A 100 8.08 -20.07 -12.30
CA MET A 100 7.35 -19.22 -11.36
C MET A 100 6.55 -18.15 -12.12
N LEU A 101 5.27 -18.03 -11.80
CA LEU A 101 4.33 -17.09 -12.41
C LEU A 101 4.19 -15.86 -11.50
N ILE A 102 4.74 -14.71 -11.93
CA ILE A 102 4.72 -13.45 -11.17
C ILE A 102 4.49 -12.25 -12.10
N GLY A 103 3.94 -11.18 -11.55
CA GLY A 103 3.82 -9.88 -12.20
C GLY A 103 3.02 -9.90 -13.52
N PRO A 104 3.54 -9.30 -14.61
CA PRO A 104 2.79 -9.22 -15.87
C PRO A 104 2.39 -10.57 -16.46
N ALA A 105 3.23 -11.61 -16.29
CA ALA A 105 2.92 -12.95 -16.75
C ALA A 105 1.70 -13.55 -16.02
N GLN A 106 1.62 -13.37 -14.70
CA GLN A 106 0.48 -13.81 -13.91
C GLN A 106 -0.80 -13.07 -14.34
N ARG A 107 -0.71 -11.77 -14.56
CA ARG A 107 -1.85 -10.95 -15.04
C ARG A 107 -2.37 -11.45 -16.40
N SER A 108 -1.49 -11.85 -17.29
CA SER A 108 -1.87 -12.44 -18.59
C SER A 108 -2.67 -13.73 -18.42
N VAL A 109 -2.27 -14.62 -17.49
CA VAL A 109 -3.01 -15.87 -17.21
C VAL A 109 -4.37 -15.55 -16.57
N ILE A 110 -4.45 -14.55 -15.68
CA ILE A 110 -5.73 -14.11 -15.08
C ILE A 110 -6.69 -13.58 -16.17
N HIS A 111 -6.20 -12.79 -17.14
CA HIS A 111 -7.02 -12.35 -18.28
C HIS A 111 -7.55 -13.51 -19.11
N ARG A 112 -6.71 -14.53 -19.37
CA ARG A 112 -7.15 -15.74 -20.06
C ARG A 112 -8.19 -16.51 -19.25
N ALA A 113 -7.99 -16.63 -17.94
CA ALA A 113 -8.93 -17.31 -17.04
C ALA A 113 -10.30 -16.62 -17.03
N LEU A 114 -10.35 -15.28 -16.99
CA LEU A 114 -11.60 -14.51 -17.11
C LEU A 114 -12.30 -14.81 -18.46
N LYS A 115 -11.54 -14.83 -19.55
CA LYS A 115 -12.08 -15.08 -20.89
C LYS A 115 -12.61 -16.53 -21.02
N GLU A 116 -11.84 -17.53 -20.57
CA GLU A 116 -12.17 -18.94 -20.72
C GLU A 116 -13.29 -19.40 -19.76
N SER A 117 -13.33 -18.83 -18.53
CA SER A 117 -14.39 -19.14 -17.57
C SER A 117 -15.74 -18.50 -17.92
N GLY A 118 -15.76 -17.46 -18.78
CA GLY A 118 -16.98 -16.69 -19.06
C GLY A 118 -17.48 -15.85 -17.86
N VAL A 119 -16.69 -15.74 -16.78
CA VAL A 119 -17.08 -14.97 -15.59
C VAL A 119 -16.95 -13.49 -15.86
N THR A 120 -18.05 -12.76 -15.70
CA THR A 120 -18.07 -11.30 -15.82
C THR A 120 -17.64 -10.66 -14.51
N MET A 121 -16.38 -10.22 -14.43
CA MET A 121 -15.78 -9.62 -13.25
C MET A 121 -14.71 -8.62 -13.65
N LYS A 122 -14.52 -7.55 -12.86
CA LYS A 122 -13.40 -6.61 -13.09
C LYS A 122 -12.07 -7.31 -12.84
N PHE A 123 -11.05 -6.97 -13.64
CA PHE A 123 -9.72 -7.59 -13.52
C PHE A 123 -9.15 -7.52 -12.09
N ALA A 124 -9.22 -6.36 -11.44
CA ALA A 124 -8.72 -6.18 -10.07
C ALA A 124 -9.46 -7.06 -9.04
N GLU A 125 -10.75 -7.30 -9.26
CA GLU A 125 -11.54 -8.21 -8.43
C GLU A 125 -11.15 -9.68 -8.67
N ALA A 126 -10.92 -10.05 -9.93
CA ALA A 126 -10.45 -11.39 -10.29
C ALA A 126 -9.06 -11.69 -9.70
N GLU A 127 -8.13 -10.73 -9.80
CA GLU A 127 -6.79 -10.82 -9.19
C GLU A 127 -6.90 -11.02 -7.67
N PHE A 128 -7.77 -10.26 -7.01
CA PHE A 128 -8.03 -10.38 -5.58
C PHE A 128 -8.63 -11.74 -5.21
N VAL A 129 -9.65 -12.20 -5.92
CA VAL A 129 -10.32 -13.49 -5.68
C VAL A 129 -9.36 -14.66 -5.86
N ILE A 130 -8.56 -14.65 -6.92
CA ILE A 130 -7.56 -15.70 -7.19
C ILE A 130 -6.50 -15.73 -6.07
N ASP A 131 -6.02 -14.58 -5.61
CA ASP A 131 -5.06 -14.51 -4.51
C ASP A 131 -5.68 -15.01 -3.20
N ALA A 132 -6.91 -14.56 -2.86
CA ALA A 132 -7.60 -14.95 -1.63
C ALA A 132 -7.87 -16.45 -1.55
N ILE A 133 -8.42 -17.07 -2.60
CA ILE A 133 -8.64 -18.52 -2.66
C ILE A 133 -7.29 -19.26 -2.68
N GLY A 134 -6.32 -18.71 -3.40
CA GLY A 134 -4.97 -19.27 -3.48
C GLY A 134 -4.28 -19.41 -2.12
N ARG A 135 -4.56 -18.53 -1.16
CA ARG A 135 -3.97 -18.53 0.21
C ARG A 135 -4.65 -19.47 1.18
N GLU A 136 -5.84 -19.98 0.87
CA GLU A 136 -6.60 -20.83 1.78
C GLU A 136 -6.28 -22.31 1.55
N MET A 137 -6.01 -23.04 2.63
CA MET A 137 -5.75 -24.48 2.61
C MET A 137 -7.03 -25.31 2.78
N ASP A 138 -8.03 -24.74 3.47
CA ASP A 138 -9.27 -25.42 3.82
C ASP A 138 -10.33 -25.19 2.73
N THR A 139 -10.75 -26.28 2.08
CA THR A 139 -11.77 -26.26 1.04
C THR A 139 -13.16 -25.88 1.55
N ASP A 140 -13.46 -26.18 2.80
CA ASP A 140 -14.74 -25.82 3.41
C ASP A 140 -14.80 -24.31 3.65
N VAL A 141 -13.69 -23.71 4.10
CA VAL A 141 -13.56 -22.26 4.24
C VAL A 141 -13.69 -21.57 2.88
N ILE A 142 -13.08 -22.12 1.83
CA ILE A 142 -13.22 -21.60 0.46
C ILE A 142 -14.69 -21.61 0.03
N SER A 143 -15.39 -22.72 0.25
CA SER A 143 -16.81 -22.88 -0.17
C SER A 143 -17.75 -21.94 0.57
N VAL A 144 -17.44 -21.57 1.81
CA VAL A 144 -18.24 -20.64 2.62
C VAL A 144 -17.99 -19.18 2.25
N ARG A 145 -16.73 -18.82 1.97
CA ARG A 145 -16.31 -17.43 1.72
C ARG A 145 -16.49 -16.96 0.29
N HIS A 146 -16.53 -17.90 -0.67
CA HIS A 146 -16.53 -17.58 -2.08
C HIS A 146 -17.72 -18.22 -2.81
N ASN A 147 -18.33 -17.46 -3.72
CA ASN A 147 -19.43 -17.97 -4.52
C ASN A 147 -18.94 -18.90 -5.65
N ARG A 148 -19.90 -19.60 -6.30
CA ARG A 148 -19.60 -20.57 -7.36
C ARG A 148 -18.83 -19.97 -8.54
N GLN A 149 -19.10 -18.72 -8.94
CA GLN A 149 -18.40 -18.06 -10.04
C GLN A 149 -16.94 -17.76 -9.68
N GLN A 150 -16.67 -17.32 -8.46
CA GLN A 150 -15.33 -17.07 -7.94
C GLN A 150 -14.50 -18.35 -7.89
N ILE A 151 -15.09 -19.44 -7.39
CA ILE A 151 -14.44 -20.76 -7.34
C ILE A 151 -14.20 -21.28 -8.76
N HIS A 152 -15.15 -21.11 -9.68
CA HIS A 152 -15.00 -21.52 -11.08
C HIS A 152 -13.87 -20.75 -11.77
N LEU A 153 -13.78 -19.44 -11.57
CA LEU A 153 -12.67 -18.63 -12.08
C LEU A 153 -11.33 -19.13 -11.56
N PHE A 154 -11.22 -19.40 -10.26
CA PHE A 154 -10.00 -19.91 -9.65
C PHE A 154 -9.58 -21.27 -10.22
N ASN A 155 -10.54 -22.21 -10.39
CA ASN A 155 -10.28 -23.52 -10.96
C ASN A 155 -9.82 -23.41 -12.42
N THR A 156 -10.42 -22.50 -13.21
CA THR A 156 -10.00 -22.23 -14.59
C THR A 156 -8.57 -21.67 -14.61
N TYR A 157 -8.25 -20.74 -13.72
CA TYR A 157 -6.90 -20.21 -13.57
C TYR A 157 -5.89 -21.31 -13.22
N GLN A 158 -6.20 -22.19 -12.27
CA GLN A 158 -5.33 -23.32 -11.93
C GLN A 158 -5.12 -24.29 -13.10
N ALA A 159 -6.18 -24.61 -13.85
CA ALA A 159 -6.07 -25.46 -15.02
C ALA A 159 -5.15 -24.87 -16.10
N LEU A 160 -5.23 -23.56 -16.34
CA LEU A 160 -4.31 -22.85 -17.24
C LEU A 160 -2.87 -22.88 -16.73
N CYS A 161 -2.63 -22.66 -15.44
CA CYS A 161 -1.32 -22.77 -14.85
C CYS A 161 -0.70 -24.16 -15.02
N GLN A 162 -1.50 -25.22 -14.81
CA GLN A 162 -1.07 -26.61 -15.04
C GLN A 162 -0.75 -26.87 -16.50
N LYS A 163 -1.60 -26.45 -17.43
CA LYS A 163 -1.39 -26.58 -18.88
C LYS A 163 -0.11 -25.91 -19.34
N ASP A 164 0.18 -24.72 -18.81
CA ASP A 164 1.37 -23.93 -19.20
C ASP A 164 2.63 -24.31 -18.40
N HIS A 165 2.54 -25.30 -17.49
CA HIS A 165 3.64 -25.71 -16.59
C HIS A 165 4.21 -24.56 -15.77
N VAL A 166 3.34 -23.68 -15.26
CA VAL A 166 3.68 -22.54 -14.40
C VAL A 166 2.95 -22.63 -13.07
N ALA A 167 3.50 -21.99 -12.02
CA ALA A 167 2.84 -21.90 -10.73
C ALA A 167 3.06 -20.53 -10.09
N ASP A 168 2.01 -19.96 -9.50
CA ASP A 168 2.13 -18.75 -8.70
C ASP A 168 2.72 -19.04 -7.30
N LEU A 169 2.99 -17.97 -6.54
CA LEU A 169 3.60 -18.07 -5.21
C LEU A 169 2.73 -18.88 -4.23
N ASN A 170 1.41 -18.76 -4.31
CA ASN A 170 0.51 -19.49 -3.41
C ASN A 170 0.49 -20.99 -3.73
N ALA A 171 0.42 -21.34 -5.02
CA ALA A 171 0.49 -22.73 -5.48
C ALA A 171 1.83 -23.39 -5.10
N LEU A 172 2.95 -22.65 -5.27
CA LEU A 172 4.29 -23.11 -4.87
C LEU A 172 4.40 -23.31 -3.36
N SER A 173 3.81 -22.40 -2.58
CA SER A 173 3.80 -22.51 -1.12
C SER A 173 2.98 -23.72 -0.66
N LYS A 174 1.78 -23.93 -1.25
CA LYS A 174 0.98 -25.15 -1.01
C LYS A 174 1.72 -26.42 -1.38
N PHE A 175 2.42 -26.42 -2.52
CA PHE A 175 3.22 -27.56 -2.95
C PHE A 175 4.31 -27.90 -1.92
N VAL A 176 5.10 -26.91 -1.47
CA VAL A 176 6.16 -27.12 -0.48
C VAL A 176 5.59 -27.64 0.83
N VAL A 177 4.51 -27.02 1.35
CA VAL A 177 3.83 -27.48 2.57
C VAL A 177 3.32 -28.91 2.42
N GLY A 178 2.69 -29.25 1.29
CA GLY A 178 2.21 -30.60 0.99
C GLY A 178 3.35 -31.63 0.90
N GLN A 179 4.48 -31.29 0.30
CA GLN A 179 5.66 -32.16 0.24
C GLN A 179 6.29 -32.37 1.63
N MET A 180 6.35 -31.33 2.45
CA MET A 180 6.83 -31.44 3.84
C MET A 180 5.87 -32.29 4.68
N HIS A 181 4.55 -32.08 4.54
CA HIS A 181 3.53 -32.84 5.28
C HIS A 181 3.57 -34.34 4.93
N SER A 182 3.82 -34.69 3.68
CA SER A 182 3.95 -36.07 3.21
C SER A 182 5.32 -36.70 3.49
N GLY A 183 6.25 -35.96 4.11
CA GLY A 183 7.61 -36.41 4.39
C GLY A 183 8.53 -36.52 3.15
N LYS A 184 8.07 -36.09 1.97
CA LYS A 184 8.85 -36.10 0.73
C LYS A 184 9.85 -34.94 0.65
N MET A 185 9.64 -33.89 1.41
CA MET A 185 10.56 -32.76 1.56
C MET A 185 10.87 -32.53 3.03
N ARG A 186 12.13 -32.30 3.35
CA ARG A 186 12.54 -31.94 4.71
C ARG A 186 12.25 -30.45 4.97
N THR A 187 12.07 -30.11 6.24
CA THR A 187 12.12 -28.72 6.72
C THR A 187 13.48 -28.11 6.40
N LEU A 188 13.58 -26.78 6.42
CA LEU A 188 14.89 -26.12 6.40
C LEU A 188 15.70 -26.58 7.61
N ASP A 189 17.01 -26.70 7.41
CA ASP A 189 17.96 -27.10 8.46
C ASP A 189 18.17 -25.92 9.43
N LEU A 190 17.18 -25.72 10.29
CA LEU A 190 17.15 -24.68 11.31
C LEU A 190 17.07 -25.29 12.68
N THR A 191 17.68 -24.62 13.66
CA THR A 191 17.51 -24.95 15.09
C THR A 191 16.51 -24.01 15.73
N HIS A 192 16.43 -22.76 15.24
CA HIS A 192 15.54 -21.74 15.75
C HIS A 192 14.83 -21.03 14.60
N LEU A 193 13.57 -20.68 14.81
CA LEU A 193 12.74 -19.93 13.88
C LEU A 193 12.09 -18.76 14.61
N ILE A 194 12.29 -17.54 14.11
CA ILE A 194 11.67 -16.33 14.62
C ILE A 194 10.76 -15.77 13.53
N VAL A 195 9.48 -15.62 13.83
CA VAL A 195 8.46 -15.14 12.89
C VAL A 195 7.94 -13.79 13.36
N ASP A 196 8.19 -12.74 12.58
CA ASP A 196 7.70 -11.39 12.86
C ASP A 196 6.32 -11.15 12.22
N GLU A 197 5.55 -10.25 12.81
CA GLU A 197 4.19 -9.86 12.36
C GLU A 197 3.28 -11.08 12.11
N VAL A 198 3.30 -12.05 13.03
CA VAL A 198 2.61 -13.32 12.85
C VAL A 198 1.10 -13.19 12.65
N GLN A 199 0.47 -12.09 13.12
CA GLN A 199 -0.95 -11.79 12.90
C GLN A 199 -1.31 -11.62 11.41
N ASP A 200 -0.32 -11.37 10.54
CA ASP A 200 -0.54 -11.20 9.11
C ASP A 200 -0.37 -12.53 8.32
N THR A 201 -0.05 -13.60 9.03
CA THR A 201 0.20 -14.94 8.48
C THR A 201 -1.12 -15.57 7.98
N ASP A 202 -1.08 -16.17 6.80
CA ASP A 202 -2.17 -16.98 6.25
C ASP A 202 -2.07 -18.47 6.65
N SER A 203 -3.07 -19.29 6.28
CA SER A 203 -3.14 -20.71 6.66
C SER A 203 -1.99 -21.54 6.07
N ILE A 204 -1.49 -21.22 4.88
CA ILE A 204 -0.35 -21.90 4.25
C ILE A 204 0.93 -21.60 5.03
N GLN A 205 1.15 -20.34 5.33
CA GLN A 205 2.32 -19.86 6.08
C GLN A 205 2.33 -20.43 7.49
N PHE A 206 1.18 -20.45 8.16
CA PHE A 206 1.06 -21.08 9.47
C PHE A 206 1.36 -22.58 9.42
N SER A 207 0.87 -23.30 8.40
CA SER A 207 1.17 -24.72 8.22
C SER A 207 2.66 -24.96 8.03
N TRP A 208 3.35 -24.10 7.28
CA TRP A 208 4.80 -24.14 7.11
C TRP A 208 5.55 -23.96 8.45
N ILE A 209 5.14 -22.95 9.25
CA ILE A 209 5.70 -22.70 10.59
C ILE A 209 5.47 -23.93 11.48
N ALA A 210 4.25 -24.45 11.51
CA ALA A 210 3.87 -25.59 12.33
C ALA A 210 4.68 -26.85 11.98
N LEU A 211 4.97 -27.10 10.71
CA LEU A 211 5.81 -28.23 10.27
C LEU A 211 7.25 -28.12 10.78
N HIS A 212 7.85 -26.93 10.74
CA HIS A 212 9.17 -26.69 11.30
C HIS A 212 9.18 -26.88 12.84
N THR A 213 8.18 -26.34 13.52
CA THR A 213 8.06 -26.48 14.98
C THR A 213 7.90 -27.96 15.38
N ARG A 214 7.07 -28.73 14.65
CA ARG A 214 6.92 -30.19 14.88
C ARG A 214 8.19 -30.99 14.59
N ALA A 215 9.04 -30.50 13.69
CA ALA A 215 10.35 -31.10 13.39
C ALA A 215 11.41 -30.79 14.48
N GLY A 216 11.05 -30.12 15.57
CA GLY A 216 11.93 -29.82 16.70
C GLY A 216 12.65 -28.48 16.60
N VAL A 217 12.26 -27.60 15.67
CA VAL A 217 12.78 -26.23 15.61
C VAL A 217 12.15 -25.39 16.73
N TYR A 218 12.97 -24.81 17.60
CA TYR A 218 12.47 -23.86 18.61
C TYR A 218 11.92 -22.61 17.92
N THR A 219 10.61 -22.41 18.03
CA THR A 219 9.91 -21.37 17.28
C THR A 219 9.43 -20.25 18.18
N SER A 220 9.81 -19.03 17.88
CA SER A 220 9.31 -17.81 18.52
C SER A 220 8.45 -17.04 17.53
N ILE A 221 7.14 -16.95 17.79
CA ILE A 221 6.24 -16.09 17.04
C ILE A 221 6.09 -14.75 17.75
N VAL A 222 6.18 -13.66 17.00
CA VAL A 222 6.13 -12.29 17.52
C VAL A 222 5.09 -11.50 16.74
N GLY A 223 4.23 -10.77 17.42
CA GLY A 223 3.23 -9.96 16.73
C GLY A 223 2.38 -9.10 17.66
N ASP A 224 1.49 -8.34 17.06
CA ASP A 224 0.48 -7.54 17.72
C ASP A 224 -0.90 -7.92 17.16
N ASP A 225 -1.67 -8.67 17.93
CA ASP A 225 -3.01 -9.11 17.55
C ASP A 225 -3.98 -7.94 17.33
N ASP A 226 -3.76 -6.81 18.02
CA ASP A 226 -4.52 -5.57 17.82
C ASP A 226 -4.16 -4.84 16.51
N GLN A 227 -3.11 -5.27 15.79
CA GLN A 227 -2.75 -4.79 14.47
C GLN A 227 -3.07 -5.78 13.33
N ALA A 228 -3.93 -6.77 13.60
CA ALA A 228 -4.43 -7.70 12.59
C ALA A 228 -5.50 -7.03 11.71
N ILE A 229 -5.10 -6.53 10.55
CA ILE A 229 -5.94 -5.73 9.63
C ILE A 229 -5.98 -6.26 8.20
N TYR A 230 -5.56 -7.51 7.96
CA TYR A 230 -5.47 -8.10 6.63
C TYR A 230 -6.33 -9.36 6.45
N SER A 231 -7.49 -9.45 7.17
CA SER A 231 -8.42 -10.59 7.01
C SER A 231 -8.91 -10.73 5.57
N PHE A 232 -9.05 -9.61 4.85
CA PHE A 232 -9.40 -9.60 3.42
C PHE A 232 -8.35 -10.28 2.52
N ARG A 233 -7.11 -10.51 3.03
CA ARG A 233 -6.06 -11.32 2.39
C ARG A 233 -5.93 -12.71 3.01
N SER A 234 -6.98 -13.20 3.66
CA SER A 234 -6.98 -14.50 4.33
C SER A 234 -5.95 -14.63 5.45
N SER A 235 -5.50 -13.50 6.06
CA SER A 235 -4.68 -13.59 7.26
C SER A 235 -5.49 -14.14 8.43
N GLY A 236 -4.86 -14.96 9.26
CA GLY A 236 -5.54 -15.62 10.36
C GLY A 236 -5.73 -14.75 11.61
N GLY A 237 -5.07 -13.58 11.67
CA GLY A 237 -5.23 -12.63 12.78
C GLY A 237 -4.98 -13.26 14.14
N VAL A 238 -5.87 -12.98 15.09
CA VAL A 238 -5.82 -13.54 16.46
C VAL A 238 -5.85 -15.08 16.47
N LYS A 239 -6.56 -15.70 15.50
CA LYS A 239 -6.69 -17.17 15.40
C LYS A 239 -5.33 -17.86 15.23
N ILE A 240 -4.34 -17.21 14.63
CA ILE A 240 -2.98 -17.77 14.47
C ILE A 240 -2.28 -17.92 15.84
N PHE A 241 -2.40 -16.92 16.71
CA PHE A 241 -1.85 -17.01 18.07
C PHE A 241 -2.53 -18.15 18.85
N GLN A 242 -3.86 -18.22 18.79
CA GLN A 242 -4.64 -19.27 19.47
C GLN A 242 -4.29 -20.67 18.95
N GLN A 243 -4.13 -20.84 17.63
CA GLN A 243 -3.70 -22.10 17.05
C GLN A 243 -2.29 -22.49 17.48
N PHE A 244 -1.36 -21.55 17.48
CA PHE A 244 0.00 -21.80 17.94
C PHE A 244 0.04 -22.17 19.42
N GLU A 245 -0.69 -21.45 20.26
CA GLU A 245 -0.83 -21.74 21.69
C GLU A 245 -1.39 -23.15 21.93
N LYS A 246 -2.50 -23.48 21.25
CA LYS A 246 -3.16 -24.80 21.38
C LYS A 246 -2.26 -25.95 20.96
N HIS A 247 -1.51 -25.80 19.85
CA HIS A 247 -0.73 -26.91 19.29
C HIS A 247 0.65 -27.09 19.91
N PHE A 248 1.28 -25.99 20.36
CA PHE A 248 2.69 -26.01 20.77
C PHE A 248 2.94 -25.62 22.22
N ARG A 249 1.92 -25.13 22.93
CA ARG A 249 1.98 -24.72 24.34
C ARG A 249 3.23 -23.87 24.64
N PRO A 250 3.40 -22.73 23.92
CA PRO A 250 4.58 -21.89 24.05
C PRO A 250 4.60 -21.18 25.40
N ASN A 251 5.77 -20.68 25.79
CA ASN A 251 5.85 -19.64 26.83
C ASN A 251 5.27 -18.35 26.25
N ILE A 252 4.37 -17.70 26.98
CA ILE A 252 3.70 -16.48 26.52
C ILE A 252 4.37 -15.28 27.22
N PHE A 253 4.80 -14.33 26.42
CA PHE A 253 5.43 -13.09 26.86
C PHE A 253 4.66 -11.88 26.34
N TYR A 254 4.58 -10.84 27.17
CA TYR A 254 3.95 -9.59 26.83
C TYR A 254 4.99 -8.47 26.78
N LEU A 255 4.99 -7.69 25.68
CA LEU A 255 5.75 -6.46 25.57
C LEU A 255 4.77 -5.29 25.60
N ASN A 256 4.44 -4.85 26.80
CA ASN A 256 3.38 -3.85 27.05
C ASN A 256 3.87 -2.40 26.93
N THR A 257 5.18 -2.18 27.02
CA THR A 257 5.78 -0.85 27.04
C THR A 257 5.97 -0.29 25.64
N CYS A 258 5.22 0.77 25.29
CA CYS A 258 5.32 1.52 24.03
C CYS A 258 6.39 2.62 24.12
N PHE A 259 7.39 2.60 23.25
CA PHE A 259 8.43 3.63 23.15
C PHE A 259 8.12 4.72 22.10
N ARG A 260 7.04 4.56 21.34
CA ARG A 260 6.65 5.42 20.22
C ARG A 260 5.73 6.55 20.66
N CYS A 261 4.56 6.20 21.17
CA CYS A 261 3.47 7.14 21.41
C CYS A 261 3.61 7.82 22.77
N GLU A 262 3.27 9.10 22.83
CA GLU A 262 3.01 9.77 24.12
C GLU A 262 1.83 9.11 24.84
N PRO A 263 1.75 9.17 26.21
CA PRO A 263 0.71 8.54 27.00
C PRO A 263 -0.71 8.89 26.55
N GLU A 264 -0.98 10.15 26.22
CA GLU A 264 -2.31 10.66 25.86
C GLU A 264 -2.83 10.00 24.58
N ILE A 265 -1.93 9.73 23.62
CA ILE A 265 -2.28 9.06 22.36
C ILE A 265 -2.55 7.57 22.63
N LEU A 266 -1.72 6.96 23.46
CA LEU A 266 -1.83 5.54 23.79
C LEU A 266 -3.10 5.24 24.62
N GLU A 267 -3.51 6.16 25.49
CA GLU A 267 -4.75 6.09 26.26
C GLU A 267 -5.98 6.04 25.34
N VAL A 268 -6.07 6.97 24.40
CA VAL A 268 -7.19 7.01 23.42
C VAL A 268 -7.18 5.78 22.53
N ALA A 269 -6.02 5.34 22.07
CA ALA A 269 -5.88 4.12 21.28
C ALA A 269 -6.27 2.87 22.11
N GLY A 270 -5.89 2.82 23.37
CA GLY A 270 -6.25 1.76 24.30
C GLY A 270 -7.74 1.70 24.59
N ALA A 271 -8.39 2.87 24.80
CA ALA A 271 -9.83 2.97 24.99
C ALA A 271 -10.62 2.49 23.77
N LEU A 272 -10.12 2.77 22.56
CA LEU A 272 -10.72 2.29 21.31
C LEU A 272 -10.61 0.77 21.18
N ILE A 273 -9.38 0.23 21.28
CA ILE A 273 -9.13 -1.19 21.04
C ILE A 273 -9.66 -2.08 22.16
N GLY A 274 -9.78 -1.56 23.36
CA GLY A 274 -10.37 -2.25 24.53
C GLY A 274 -11.84 -2.65 24.35
N LYS A 275 -12.53 -2.11 23.35
CA LYS A 275 -13.89 -2.52 22.96
C LYS A 275 -13.95 -3.81 22.14
N ASN A 276 -12.83 -4.31 21.66
CA ASN A 276 -12.74 -5.59 20.95
C ASN A 276 -12.71 -6.75 21.96
N VAL A 277 -13.47 -7.80 21.65
CA VAL A 277 -13.55 -9.02 22.47
C VAL A 277 -12.48 -10.04 22.02
N TYR A 278 -12.29 -10.19 20.71
CA TYR A 278 -11.35 -11.16 20.13
C TYR A 278 -9.93 -10.59 20.10
N ARG A 279 -9.25 -10.62 21.26
CA ARG A 279 -7.88 -10.14 21.42
C ARG A 279 -7.20 -10.74 22.66
N TYR A 280 -5.88 -10.66 22.71
CA TYR A 280 -5.11 -10.87 23.93
C TYR A 280 -5.09 -9.58 24.76
N ALA A 281 -5.51 -9.65 26.01
CA ALA A 281 -5.51 -8.49 26.89
C ALA A 281 -4.07 -8.02 27.16
N LYS A 282 -3.79 -6.75 26.84
CA LYS A 282 -2.50 -6.09 27.03
C LYS A 282 -2.68 -4.86 27.90
N GLU A 283 -1.74 -4.61 28.80
CA GLU A 283 -1.68 -3.38 29.57
C GLU A 283 -0.75 -2.39 28.84
N LEU A 284 -1.34 -1.50 28.04
CA LEU A 284 -0.57 -0.54 27.26
C LEU A 284 0.04 0.54 28.16
N ARG A 285 1.36 0.64 28.17
CA ARG A 285 2.12 1.63 28.96
C ARG A 285 3.04 2.41 28.04
N SER A 286 3.05 3.74 28.15
CA SER A 286 4.05 4.55 27.45
C SER A 286 5.34 4.64 28.25
N ALA A 287 6.48 4.51 27.57
CA ALA A 287 7.79 4.80 28.14
C ALA A 287 8.08 6.32 28.19
N LYS A 288 7.25 7.13 27.55
CA LYS A 288 7.40 8.60 27.50
C LYS A 288 6.70 9.23 28.72
N LYS A 289 7.10 10.47 29.04
CA LYS A 289 6.65 11.18 30.27
C LYS A 289 5.31 11.91 30.10
N GLY A 290 4.79 12.05 28.89
CA GLY A 290 3.62 12.84 28.55
C GLY A 290 3.96 14.14 27.85
N GLY A 291 2.94 14.84 27.39
CA GLY A 291 3.02 16.07 26.60
C GLY A 291 2.54 15.86 25.16
N GLY A 292 1.92 14.73 24.89
CA GLY A 292 1.21 14.46 23.65
C GLY A 292 -0.07 15.26 23.54
N LYS A 293 -0.53 15.48 22.30
CA LYS A 293 -1.80 16.18 22.05
C LYS A 293 -2.72 15.30 21.21
N VAL A 294 -3.93 15.07 21.72
CA VAL A 294 -5.01 14.45 20.97
C VAL A 294 -6.12 15.49 20.76
N THR A 295 -6.55 15.64 19.52
CA THR A 295 -7.58 16.61 19.15
C THR A 295 -8.66 15.93 18.31
N PHE A 296 -9.89 16.03 18.74
CA PHE A 296 -11.07 15.62 18.00
C PHE A 296 -11.72 16.87 17.42
N ARG A 297 -12.03 16.87 16.11
CA ARG A 297 -12.61 18.03 15.44
C ARG A 297 -13.65 17.62 14.40
N SER A 298 -14.83 18.21 14.50
CA SER A 298 -15.89 18.12 13.48
C SER A 298 -15.85 19.31 12.54
N TYR A 299 -16.34 19.10 11.33
CA TYR A 299 -16.50 20.10 10.28
C TYR A 299 -17.91 19.97 9.67
N VAL A 300 -18.37 21.00 8.99
CA VAL A 300 -19.67 20.97 8.34
C VAL A 300 -19.69 19.98 7.19
N ASP A 301 -18.64 20.02 6.37
CA ASP A 301 -18.50 19.16 5.20
C ASP A 301 -17.04 18.80 4.90
N MET A 302 -16.82 18.06 3.85
CA MET A 302 -15.50 17.61 3.40
C MET A 302 -14.62 18.78 2.96
N GLU A 303 -15.20 19.81 2.33
CA GLU A 303 -14.46 20.98 1.87
C GLU A 303 -13.90 21.77 3.06
N GLU A 304 -14.72 22.03 4.07
CA GLU A 304 -14.29 22.70 5.30
C GLU A 304 -13.23 21.87 6.04
N GLN A 305 -13.37 20.54 6.09
CA GLN A 305 -12.36 19.67 6.68
C GLN A 305 -11.03 19.80 5.95
N ILE A 306 -11.02 19.78 4.61
CA ILE A 306 -9.81 19.96 3.81
C ILE A 306 -9.17 21.31 4.09
N GLN A 307 -9.95 22.39 4.14
CA GLN A 307 -9.41 23.73 4.47
C GLN A 307 -8.81 23.76 5.89
N GLY A 308 -9.43 23.07 6.84
CA GLY A 308 -8.89 22.91 8.20
C GLY A 308 -7.55 22.16 8.21
N ILE A 309 -7.41 21.10 7.41
CA ILE A 309 -6.15 20.35 7.26
C ILE A 309 -5.07 21.23 6.60
N LEU A 310 -5.41 21.91 5.50
CA LEU A 310 -4.48 22.81 4.80
C LEU A 310 -3.99 23.94 5.71
N SER A 311 -4.88 24.51 6.56
CA SER A 311 -4.51 25.52 7.55
C SER A 311 -3.48 25.00 8.55
N LEU A 312 -3.65 23.77 9.06
CA LEU A 312 -2.68 23.16 9.99
C LEU A 312 -1.32 22.93 9.33
N ILE A 313 -1.32 22.42 8.10
CA ILE A 313 -0.08 22.17 7.33
C ILE A 313 0.65 23.50 7.03
N ASN A 314 -0.09 24.54 6.65
CA ASN A 314 0.49 25.85 6.32
C ASN A 314 1.08 26.56 7.54
N GLN A 315 0.50 26.36 8.74
CA GLN A 315 1.03 26.94 9.98
C GLN A 315 2.33 26.26 10.43
N ASP A 316 2.45 24.96 10.22
CA ASP A 316 3.62 24.17 10.59
C ASP A 316 3.81 23.02 9.59
N PRO A 317 4.61 23.23 8.53
CA PRO A 317 4.68 22.29 7.39
C PRO A 317 5.42 20.99 7.66
N HIS A 318 5.97 20.78 8.86
CA HIS A 318 6.89 19.68 9.11
C HIS A 318 6.26 18.49 9.84
N GLY A 319 6.56 17.28 9.33
CA GLY A 319 6.32 16.02 10.04
C GLY A 319 4.86 15.55 10.07
N TRP A 320 4.02 16.01 9.14
CA TRP A 320 2.64 15.58 9.03
C TRP A 320 2.48 14.29 8.23
N ALA A 321 1.64 13.40 8.75
CA ALA A 321 1.06 12.32 7.99
C ALA A 321 -0.48 12.42 8.05
N ILE A 322 -1.13 12.42 6.91
CA ILE A 322 -2.58 12.43 6.80
C ILE A 322 -3.02 11.05 6.34
N LEU A 323 -3.84 10.42 7.15
CA LEU A 323 -4.31 9.07 6.94
C LEU A 323 -5.82 9.07 6.68
N SER A 324 -6.27 8.27 5.73
CA SER A 324 -7.68 8.08 5.44
C SER A 324 -8.02 6.59 5.24
N ARG A 325 -9.29 6.27 5.38
CA ARG A 325 -9.78 4.92 5.05
C ARG A 325 -9.74 4.65 3.54
N ASN A 326 -9.97 5.67 2.72
CA ASN A 326 -10.13 5.60 1.29
C ASN A 326 -9.13 6.49 0.54
N ASN A 327 -8.66 6.03 -0.62
CA ASN A 327 -7.77 6.82 -1.48
C ASN A 327 -8.48 8.07 -2.04
N ALA A 328 -9.77 8.00 -2.34
CA ALA A 328 -10.51 9.12 -2.94
C ALA A 328 -10.41 10.42 -2.12
N HIS A 329 -10.52 10.34 -0.78
CA HIS A 329 -10.37 11.51 0.10
C HIS A 329 -8.95 12.07 0.10
N LEU A 330 -7.96 11.18 0.01
CA LEU A 330 -6.56 11.59 -0.08
C LEU A 330 -6.24 12.21 -1.44
N ASP A 331 -6.87 11.73 -2.52
CA ASP A 331 -6.69 12.26 -3.88
C ASP A 331 -7.21 13.71 -3.97
N GLU A 332 -8.38 13.96 -3.38
CA GLU A 332 -8.96 15.30 -3.30
C GLU A 332 -8.06 16.25 -2.48
N LEU A 333 -7.62 15.82 -1.30
CA LEU A 333 -6.70 16.60 -0.48
C LEU A 333 -5.35 16.85 -1.19
N GLU A 334 -4.77 15.80 -1.82
CA GLU A 334 -3.48 15.89 -2.54
C GLU A 334 -3.51 16.92 -3.66
N SER A 335 -4.65 17.02 -4.34
CA SER A 335 -4.83 17.99 -5.42
C SER A 335 -4.67 19.45 -4.95
N LEU A 336 -4.96 19.73 -3.67
CA LEU A 336 -4.97 21.07 -3.07
C LEU A 336 -3.74 21.40 -2.23
N ILE A 337 -2.93 20.41 -1.85
CA ILE A 337 -1.69 20.63 -1.08
C ILE A 337 -0.64 21.31 -1.96
N GLU A 338 -0.03 22.39 -1.46
CA GLU A 338 1.04 23.12 -2.16
C GLU A 338 2.43 22.60 -1.80
N GLN A 339 2.60 22.00 -0.62
CA GLN A 339 3.84 21.42 -0.14
C GLN A 339 4.19 20.13 -0.90
N PRO A 340 5.47 19.72 -0.92
CA PRO A 340 5.87 18.42 -1.45
C PRO A 340 5.15 17.27 -0.72
N VAL A 341 4.54 16.37 -1.48
CA VAL A 341 3.78 15.22 -0.97
C VAL A 341 4.52 13.91 -1.24
N ILE A 342 4.45 12.98 -0.29
CA ILE A 342 4.80 11.57 -0.50
C ILE A 342 3.55 10.71 -0.31
N ARG A 343 3.25 9.83 -1.27
CA ARG A 343 2.15 8.87 -1.18
C ARG A 343 2.66 7.50 -0.79
N TYR A 344 2.21 6.96 0.36
CA TYR A 344 2.47 5.59 0.77
C TYR A 344 1.24 4.69 0.55
N GLY A 345 1.49 3.48 0.02
CA GLY A 345 0.43 2.48 -0.16
C GLY A 345 -0.54 2.75 -1.31
N GLY A 346 -0.20 3.65 -2.23
CA GLY A 346 -0.97 3.99 -3.41
C GLY A 346 -0.14 4.74 -4.43
N LYS A 347 -0.76 5.09 -5.56
CA LYS A 347 -0.19 6.04 -6.51
C LYS A 347 -0.55 7.45 -6.08
N SER A 348 0.30 8.42 -6.39
CA SER A 348 -0.05 9.83 -6.31
C SER A 348 -1.26 10.13 -7.20
N PHE A 349 -2.12 11.05 -6.75
CA PHE A 349 -3.21 11.56 -7.56
C PHE A 349 -2.75 11.98 -8.96
N TRP A 350 -1.61 12.66 -9.04
CA TRP A 350 -1.05 13.14 -10.29
C TRP A 350 -0.35 12.07 -11.14
N ASP A 351 -0.14 10.85 -10.60
CA ASP A 351 0.39 9.68 -11.32
C ASP A 351 -0.69 8.77 -11.91
N GLU A 352 -1.95 9.01 -11.56
CA GLU A 352 -3.06 8.32 -12.20
C GLU A 352 -3.14 8.75 -13.67
N LYS A 353 -3.56 7.84 -14.54
CA LYS A 353 -3.55 8.09 -16.00
C LYS A 353 -4.35 9.33 -16.35
N GLU A 354 -5.54 9.45 -15.81
CA GLU A 354 -6.53 10.48 -16.10
C GLU A 354 -6.04 11.87 -15.67
N THR A 355 -5.47 11.99 -14.51
CA THR A 355 -4.93 13.25 -13.98
C THR A 355 -3.62 13.63 -14.67
N SER A 356 -2.77 12.64 -14.95
CA SER A 356 -1.54 12.81 -15.73
C SER A 356 -1.84 13.24 -17.18
N ASP A 357 -2.97 12.84 -17.75
CA ASP A 357 -3.43 13.29 -19.07
C ASP A 357 -3.86 14.77 -19.03
N VAL A 358 -4.54 15.21 -17.95
CA VAL A 358 -4.84 16.65 -17.73
C VAL A 358 -3.55 17.46 -17.59
N LEU A 359 -2.58 17.01 -16.78
CA LEU A 359 -1.29 17.69 -16.67
C LEU A 359 -0.57 17.76 -18.01
N SER A 360 -0.63 16.71 -18.83
CA SER A 360 0.01 16.68 -20.15
C SER A 360 -0.64 17.66 -21.11
N LEU A 361 -1.98 17.81 -21.06
CA LEU A 361 -2.70 18.81 -21.83
C LEU A 361 -2.28 20.24 -21.41
N MET A 362 -2.18 20.52 -20.11
CA MET A 362 -1.71 21.83 -19.63
C MET A 362 -0.25 22.08 -20.03
N ALA A 363 0.62 21.08 -19.85
CA ALA A 363 2.03 21.15 -20.22
C ALA A 363 2.23 21.39 -21.71
N PHE A 364 1.33 20.87 -22.55
CA PHE A 364 1.36 21.05 -24.01
C PHE A 364 1.25 22.53 -24.41
N PHE A 365 0.46 23.33 -23.73
CA PHE A 365 0.39 24.77 -23.99
C PHE A 365 1.72 25.50 -23.70
N ARG A 366 2.60 24.92 -22.90
CA ARG A 366 3.95 25.47 -22.62
C ARG A 366 5.01 24.90 -23.54
N GLN A 367 4.93 23.62 -23.87
CA GLN A 367 5.94 22.86 -24.63
C GLN A 367 5.32 22.27 -25.91
N SER A 368 4.68 23.11 -26.67
CA SER A 368 4.00 22.76 -27.92
C SER A 368 4.94 22.35 -29.06
N ASN A 369 6.25 22.44 -28.84
CA ASN A 369 7.30 21.98 -29.74
C ASN A 369 7.85 20.57 -29.43
N ASP A 370 7.32 19.86 -28.40
CA ASP A 370 7.67 18.46 -28.13
C ASP A 370 6.73 17.51 -28.89
N PRO A 371 7.22 16.80 -29.93
CA PRO A 371 6.39 15.89 -30.71
C PRO A 371 5.78 14.73 -29.92
N ARG A 372 6.42 14.29 -28.84
CA ARG A 372 5.93 13.19 -27.97
C ARG A 372 4.76 13.66 -27.13
N LEU A 373 4.88 14.85 -26.56
CA LEU A 373 3.81 15.45 -25.77
C LEU A 373 2.61 15.77 -26.67
N MET A 374 2.86 16.29 -27.87
CA MET A 374 1.84 16.55 -28.87
C MET A 374 1.10 15.26 -29.27
N LYS A 375 1.80 14.18 -29.64
CA LYS A 375 1.18 12.88 -29.93
C LYS A 375 0.30 12.40 -28.77
N ARG A 376 0.80 12.50 -27.54
CA ARG A 376 0.04 12.11 -26.36
C ARG A 376 -1.26 12.91 -26.23
N VAL A 377 -1.19 14.23 -26.39
CA VAL A 377 -2.35 15.12 -26.24
C VAL A 377 -3.37 14.89 -27.37
N LEU A 378 -2.94 14.82 -28.62
CA LEU A 378 -3.86 14.58 -29.75
C LEU A 378 -4.51 13.19 -29.68
N ALA A 379 -3.77 12.17 -29.19
CA ALA A 379 -4.32 10.83 -28.95
C ALA A 379 -5.42 10.83 -27.87
N LEU A 380 -5.39 11.76 -26.87
CA LEU A 380 -6.48 11.93 -25.91
C LEU A 380 -7.78 12.36 -26.57
N PHE A 381 -7.69 13.13 -27.65
CA PHE A 381 -8.82 13.57 -28.44
C PHE A 381 -9.24 12.55 -29.52
N GLY A 382 -8.66 11.36 -29.51
CA GLY A 382 -9.05 10.27 -30.39
C GLY A 382 -8.49 10.37 -31.80
N GLU A 383 -7.44 11.17 -32.00
CA GLU A 383 -6.81 11.35 -33.30
C GLU A 383 -6.23 10.05 -33.87
N GLN A 384 -6.27 9.87 -35.16
CA GLN A 384 -5.77 8.69 -35.84
C GLN A 384 -4.23 8.65 -35.85
N GLU A 385 -3.66 7.46 -35.80
CA GLU A 385 -2.19 7.27 -35.75
C GLU A 385 -1.48 7.87 -36.96
N SER A 386 -2.09 7.79 -38.15
CA SER A 386 -1.57 8.41 -39.37
C SER A 386 -1.39 9.91 -39.22
N VAL A 387 -2.39 10.60 -38.68
CA VAL A 387 -2.36 12.05 -38.45
C VAL A 387 -1.34 12.39 -37.36
N LEU A 388 -1.29 11.60 -36.30
CA LEU A 388 -0.31 11.77 -35.21
C LEU A 388 1.13 11.68 -35.73
N ASP A 389 1.39 10.74 -36.64
CA ASP A 389 2.70 10.56 -37.26
C ASP A 389 3.06 11.70 -38.22
N GLU A 390 2.12 12.14 -39.02
CA GLU A 390 2.33 13.24 -39.96
C GLU A 390 2.62 14.56 -39.26
N VAL A 391 1.82 14.91 -38.24
CA VAL A 391 2.02 16.11 -37.43
C VAL A 391 3.36 16.03 -36.67
N ALA A 392 3.71 14.88 -36.09
CA ALA A 392 4.99 14.70 -35.42
C ALA A 392 6.19 14.80 -36.36
N LEU A 393 6.05 14.28 -37.59
CA LEU A 393 7.10 14.36 -38.61
C LEU A 393 7.34 15.79 -39.03
N SER A 394 6.26 16.59 -39.22
CA SER A 394 6.35 18.01 -39.59
C SER A 394 7.09 18.88 -38.55
N MET A 395 7.13 18.44 -37.30
CA MET A 395 7.86 19.10 -36.20
C MET A 395 9.33 18.71 -36.12
N ARG A 396 9.74 17.56 -36.69
CA ARG A 396 11.12 17.06 -36.56
C ARG A 396 12.14 18.02 -37.17
N GLY A 397 13.12 18.40 -36.36
CA GLY A 397 14.24 19.28 -36.77
C GLY A 397 13.85 20.74 -36.98
N ARG A 398 12.61 21.13 -36.69
CA ARG A 398 12.11 22.49 -36.78
C ARG A 398 11.80 23.06 -35.38
N LYS A 399 12.08 24.35 -35.19
CA LYS A 399 11.65 25.08 -33.97
C LYS A 399 10.26 25.68 -34.21
N VAL A 400 9.28 24.81 -34.49
CA VAL A 400 7.87 25.21 -34.71
C VAL A 400 7.01 24.76 -33.56
N THR A 401 6.01 25.56 -33.22
CA THR A 401 4.98 25.16 -32.22
C THR A 401 3.81 24.52 -32.93
N PHE A 402 2.95 23.83 -32.18
CA PHE A 402 1.72 23.26 -32.73
C PHE A 402 0.85 24.30 -33.43
N GLY A 403 0.82 25.54 -32.93
CA GLY A 403 0.06 26.63 -33.58
C GLY A 403 0.62 27.11 -34.90
N ASP A 404 1.86 26.79 -35.25
CA ASP A 404 2.52 27.16 -36.50
C ASP A 404 2.36 26.11 -37.61
N LEU A 405 1.75 24.96 -37.29
CA LEU A 405 1.64 23.84 -38.22
C LEU A 405 0.41 23.97 -39.12
N ALA A 406 0.53 23.49 -40.35
CA ALA A 406 -0.64 23.15 -41.16
C ALA A 406 -1.21 21.82 -40.63
N ILE A 407 -2.47 21.81 -40.23
CA ILE A 407 -3.14 20.61 -39.74
C ILE A 407 -3.70 19.81 -40.91
N PRO A 408 -3.45 18.50 -41.02
CA PRO A 408 -3.96 17.64 -42.06
C PRO A 408 -5.50 17.76 -42.22
N GLU A 409 -5.99 17.68 -43.44
CA GLU A 409 -7.43 17.84 -43.74
C GLU A 409 -8.29 16.74 -43.08
N ASP A 410 -7.76 15.53 -42.92
CA ASP A 410 -8.39 14.37 -42.33
C ASP A 410 -8.31 14.35 -40.77
N SER A 411 -7.70 15.37 -40.17
CA SER A 411 -7.67 15.52 -38.72
C SER A 411 -9.09 15.62 -38.14
N SER A 412 -9.23 15.10 -36.92
CA SER A 412 -10.46 15.18 -36.14
C SER A 412 -10.93 16.62 -35.92
N LEU A 413 -12.23 16.79 -35.67
CA LEU A 413 -12.80 18.10 -35.34
C LEU A 413 -12.18 18.68 -34.09
N GLU A 414 -11.89 17.80 -33.10
CA GLU A 414 -11.27 18.16 -31.85
C GLU A 414 -9.84 18.69 -32.04
N THR A 415 -9.03 18.03 -32.90
CA THR A 415 -7.68 18.49 -33.24
C THR A 415 -7.73 19.86 -33.94
N LYS A 416 -8.62 20.04 -34.90
CA LYS A 416 -8.84 21.32 -35.59
C LYS A 416 -9.29 22.41 -34.62
N THR A 417 -10.18 22.09 -33.69
CA THR A 417 -10.67 23.04 -32.69
C THR A 417 -9.57 23.41 -31.70
N LEU A 418 -8.75 22.45 -31.25
CA LEU A 418 -7.60 22.71 -30.40
C LEU A 418 -6.60 23.64 -31.11
N HIS A 419 -6.31 23.36 -32.38
CA HIS A 419 -5.38 24.15 -33.15
C HIS A 419 -5.87 25.60 -33.37
N SER A 420 -7.13 25.78 -33.76
CA SER A 420 -7.70 27.13 -34.00
C SER A 420 -7.75 28.00 -32.74
N ASN A 421 -7.84 27.39 -31.55
CA ASN A 421 -7.83 28.09 -30.28
C ASN A 421 -6.45 28.11 -29.59
N PHE A 422 -5.44 27.49 -30.21
CA PHE A 422 -4.15 27.23 -29.53
C PHE A 422 -3.49 28.53 -29.05
N VAL A 423 -3.43 29.57 -29.87
CA VAL A 423 -2.83 30.86 -29.51
C VAL A 423 -3.46 31.46 -28.26
N ARG A 424 -4.77 31.34 -28.08
CA ARG A 424 -5.48 31.83 -26.90
C ARG A 424 -5.04 31.14 -25.61
N PHE A 425 -4.74 29.84 -25.69
CA PHE A 425 -4.29 29.06 -24.53
C PHE A 425 -2.81 29.27 -24.21
N THR A 426 -2.02 29.82 -25.12
CA THR A 426 -0.61 30.13 -24.87
C THR A 426 -0.40 31.57 -24.38
N GLN A 427 -1.44 32.41 -24.36
CA GLN A 427 -1.38 33.78 -23.82
C GLN A 427 -1.64 33.85 -22.34
N GLU A 428 -0.94 34.77 -21.63
CA GLU A 428 -1.19 35.06 -20.23
C GLU A 428 -2.60 35.57 -20.00
N SER A 429 -3.20 35.19 -18.90
CA SER A 429 -4.46 35.76 -18.40
C SER A 429 -4.53 35.65 -16.88
N THR A 430 -4.88 36.74 -16.25
CA THR A 430 -5.25 36.84 -14.82
C THR A 430 -6.74 37.13 -14.65
N ASP A 431 -7.48 37.32 -15.75
CA ASP A 431 -8.91 37.53 -15.73
C ASP A 431 -9.64 36.21 -15.42
N LYS A 432 -10.32 36.16 -14.29
CA LYS A 432 -11.09 34.99 -13.83
C LYS A 432 -12.17 34.56 -14.81
N VAL A 433 -12.81 35.52 -15.50
CA VAL A 433 -13.87 35.22 -16.50
C VAL A 433 -13.26 34.51 -17.70
N GLU A 434 -12.11 35.01 -18.19
CA GLU A 434 -11.40 34.39 -19.30
C GLU A 434 -10.85 32.99 -18.90
N ILE A 435 -10.28 32.86 -17.71
CA ILE A 435 -9.83 31.58 -17.17
C ILE A 435 -10.98 30.57 -17.09
N ALA A 436 -12.14 30.99 -16.55
CA ALA A 436 -13.32 30.13 -16.49
C ALA A 436 -13.81 29.69 -17.87
N LYS A 437 -13.78 30.58 -18.91
CA LYS A 437 -14.13 30.23 -20.28
C LYS A 437 -13.15 29.22 -20.90
N ARG A 438 -11.86 29.36 -20.63
CA ARG A 438 -10.83 28.40 -21.10
C ARG A 438 -11.09 27.01 -20.50
N PHE A 439 -11.32 26.92 -19.19
CA PHE A 439 -11.64 25.64 -18.55
C PHE A 439 -12.96 25.04 -19.00
N ALA A 440 -14.00 25.84 -19.23
CA ALA A 440 -15.26 25.35 -19.80
C ALA A 440 -15.05 24.71 -21.19
N ASN A 441 -14.23 25.33 -22.05
CA ASN A 441 -13.86 24.75 -23.34
C ASN A 441 -13.06 23.44 -23.20
N LEU A 442 -12.05 23.42 -22.30
CA LEU A 442 -11.26 22.21 -22.04
C LEU A 442 -12.12 21.07 -21.52
N THR A 443 -13.01 21.33 -20.56
CA THR A 443 -13.95 20.33 -20.02
C THR A 443 -14.83 19.78 -21.12
N LYS A 444 -15.43 20.65 -21.94
CA LYS A 444 -16.27 20.24 -23.08
C LYS A 444 -15.50 19.38 -24.08
N TRP A 445 -14.25 19.74 -24.41
CA TRP A 445 -13.42 18.94 -25.31
C TRP A 445 -13.07 17.58 -24.73
N MET A 446 -12.71 17.53 -23.45
CA MET A 446 -12.41 16.27 -22.77
C MET A 446 -13.65 15.37 -22.62
N GLU A 447 -14.83 15.94 -22.46
CA GLU A 447 -16.09 15.20 -22.44
C GLU A 447 -16.51 14.69 -23.84
N SER A 448 -16.29 15.48 -24.90
CA SER A 448 -16.62 15.08 -26.27
C SER A 448 -15.67 14.01 -26.82
N SER A 449 -14.40 14.06 -26.45
CA SER A 449 -13.38 13.06 -26.82
C SER A 449 -13.54 11.71 -26.12
N SER A 450 -14.50 11.58 -25.24
CA SER A 450 -14.64 10.54 -24.22
C SER A 450 -15.15 9.18 -24.72
N ILE A 451 -15.02 8.81 -25.97
CA ILE A 451 -15.27 7.42 -26.41
C ILE A 451 -14.31 6.46 -25.67
N LYS A 452 -13.09 6.88 -25.33
CA LYS A 452 -12.13 6.11 -24.51
C LYS A 452 -12.14 6.47 -23.02
N MET A 453 -12.64 7.63 -22.60
CA MET A 453 -12.73 8.04 -21.19
C MET A 453 -13.98 7.51 -20.47
N ARG A 454 -14.96 6.98 -21.18
CA ARG A 454 -16.25 6.48 -20.63
C ARG A 454 -16.20 5.12 -19.94
N SER A 455 -15.06 4.52 -19.72
CA SER A 455 -15.03 3.12 -19.27
C SER A 455 -15.23 2.88 -17.78
N ASN A 456 -15.24 3.90 -16.91
CA ASN A 456 -15.50 3.68 -15.46
C ASN A 456 -16.07 4.93 -14.75
N LYS A 457 -17.11 4.75 -13.94
CA LYS A 457 -17.73 5.82 -13.13
C LYS A 457 -16.76 6.58 -12.20
N GLY A 458 -15.58 6.01 -11.88
CA GLY A 458 -14.56 6.68 -11.06
C GLY A 458 -13.61 7.59 -11.85
N THR A 459 -13.33 7.25 -13.12
CA THR A 459 -12.34 7.94 -13.96
C THR A 459 -12.74 9.37 -14.32
N ALA A 460 -14.02 9.57 -14.65
CA ALA A 460 -14.55 10.90 -14.93
C ALA A 460 -14.43 11.86 -13.73
N THR A 461 -14.49 11.33 -12.53
CA THR A 461 -14.33 12.11 -11.29
C THR A 461 -12.90 12.62 -11.13
N LEU A 462 -11.89 11.79 -11.37
CA LEU A 462 -10.47 12.18 -11.27
C LEU A 462 -10.11 13.28 -12.28
N THR A 463 -10.56 13.15 -13.54
CA THR A 463 -10.36 14.17 -14.57
C THR A 463 -10.98 15.50 -14.17
N LYS A 464 -12.20 15.47 -13.62
CA LYS A 464 -12.90 16.68 -13.16
C LYS A 464 -12.14 17.33 -12.00
N ILE A 465 -11.76 16.59 -10.99
CA ILE A 465 -10.96 17.11 -9.86
C ILE A 465 -9.67 17.75 -10.37
N ALA A 466 -8.96 17.10 -11.31
CA ALA A 466 -7.72 17.65 -11.88
C ALA A 466 -7.95 18.97 -12.63
N LEU A 467 -9.02 19.07 -13.43
CA LEU A 467 -9.38 20.31 -14.13
C LEU A 467 -9.77 21.42 -13.16
N ASP A 468 -10.60 21.12 -12.17
CA ASP A 468 -11.02 22.08 -11.15
C ASP A 468 -9.81 22.58 -10.33
N THR A 469 -8.88 21.70 -10.00
CA THR A 469 -7.62 22.06 -9.34
C THR A 469 -6.75 22.98 -10.21
N CYS A 470 -6.55 22.64 -11.47
CA CYS A 470 -5.83 23.52 -12.41
C CYS A 470 -6.51 24.89 -12.55
N LYS A 471 -7.84 24.93 -12.55
CA LYS A 471 -8.61 26.17 -12.56
C LYS A 471 -8.33 27.02 -11.31
N GLN A 472 -8.37 26.43 -10.11
CA GLN A 472 -8.06 27.14 -8.86
C GLN A 472 -6.63 27.68 -8.87
N TRP A 473 -5.65 26.89 -9.36
CA TRP A 473 -4.28 27.40 -9.53
C TRP A 473 -4.20 28.61 -10.47
N ALA A 474 -4.89 28.55 -11.61
CA ALA A 474 -4.91 29.66 -12.57
C ALA A 474 -5.59 30.90 -11.98
N GLU A 475 -6.71 30.75 -11.27
CA GLU A 475 -7.41 31.86 -10.61
C GLU A 475 -6.59 32.50 -9.49
N LYS A 476 -5.71 31.73 -8.83
CA LYS A 476 -4.83 32.21 -7.75
C LYS A 476 -3.55 32.86 -8.26
N THR A 477 -2.92 32.29 -9.30
CA THR A 477 -1.56 32.65 -9.70
C THR A 477 -1.43 33.13 -11.16
N GLY A 478 -2.49 33.11 -11.94
CA GLY A 478 -2.49 33.38 -13.37
C GLY A 478 -2.34 32.14 -14.24
N TRP A 479 -2.79 32.26 -15.49
CA TRP A 479 -2.85 31.14 -16.42
C TRP A 479 -1.46 30.53 -16.71
N MET A 480 -0.46 31.35 -17.03
CA MET A 480 0.89 30.86 -17.37
C MET A 480 1.61 30.22 -16.19
N ASN A 481 1.39 30.72 -14.96
CA ASN A 481 1.97 30.13 -13.77
C ASN A 481 1.38 28.72 -13.52
N MET A 482 0.07 28.57 -13.71
CA MET A 482 -0.59 27.24 -13.65
C MET A 482 0.00 26.28 -14.71
N ILE A 483 0.16 26.74 -15.96
CA ILE A 483 0.75 25.93 -17.04
C ILE A 483 2.19 25.52 -16.71
N ASN A 484 3.01 26.44 -16.19
CA ASN A 484 4.38 26.14 -15.80
C ASN A 484 4.44 25.09 -14.66
N ARG A 485 3.55 25.21 -13.69
CA ARG A 485 3.40 24.21 -12.61
C ARG A 485 3.02 22.84 -13.16
N ALA A 486 2.01 22.77 -14.01
CA ALA A 486 1.56 21.54 -14.64
C ALA A 486 2.67 20.89 -15.50
N ALA A 487 3.42 21.70 -16.26
CA ALA A 487 4.56 21.22 -17.05
C ALA A 487 5.67 20.63 -16.18
N ALA A 488 6.03 21.30 -15.06
CA ALA A 488 7.02 20.79 -14.12
C ALA A 488 6.60 19.45 -13.53
N MET A 489 5.31 19.27 -13.21
CA MET A 489 4.77 18.02 -12.67
C MET A 489 4.68 16.90 -13.73
N SER A 490 4.30 17.24 -14.99
CA SER A 490 4.16 16.26 -16.07
C SER A 490 5.49 15.71 -16.57
N LEU A 491 6.54 16.55 -16.60
CA LEU A 491 7.82 16.28 -17.26
C LEU A 491 8.96 16.05 -16.26
N GLY A 492 8.73 16.31 -14.99
CA GLY A 492 9.71 16.08 -13.93
C GLY A 492 10.05 14.59 -13.79
N PRO A 493 11.27 14.27 -13.28
CA PRO A 493 11.63 12.89 -13.00
C PRO A 493 10.68 12.29 -11.96
N ARG A 494 9.93 11.26 -12.35
CA ARG A 494 9.10 10.48 -11.43
C ARG A 494 10.02 9.62 -10.56
N LYS A 495 10.25 10.05 -9.33
CA LYS A 495 11.03 9.27 -8.35
C LYS A 495 10.15 8.17 -7.78
N LYS A 496 10.45 6.92 -8.13
CA LYS A 496 9.71 5.73 -7.65
C LYS A 496 9.88 5.44 -6.16
N ASP A 497 10.96 5.91 -5.53
CA ASP A 497 11.29 5.64 -4.11
C ASP A 497 11.82 6.93 -3.48
N GLU A 498 10.93 7.89 -3.24
CA GLU A 498 11.31 9.07 -2.46
C GLU A 498 11.42 8.70 -0.98
N GLU A 499 12.62 8.86 -0.41
CA GLU A 499 12.81 8.73 1.03
C GLU A 499 12.01 9.80 1.78
N TYR A 500 11.45 9.39 2.93
CA TYR A 500 10.77 10.31 3.84
C TYR A 500 11.71 11.45 4.25
N SER A 501 11.20 12.66 4.14
CA SER A 501 11.80 13.87 4.68
C SER A 501 10.76 14.59 5.53
N PRO A 502 11.12 15.14 6.70
CA PRO A 502 10.19 15.90 7.55
C PRO A 502 9.55 17.11 6.86
N GLU A 503 10.14 17.60 5.79
CA GLU A 503 9.65 18.73 4.99
C GLU A 503 8.50 18.33 4.04
N LYS A 504 8.23 17.04 3.89
CA LYS A 504 7.19 16.52 3.00
C LYS A 504 5.97 16.09 3.79
N VAL A 505 4.81 16.40 3.24
CA VAL A 505 3.54 15.89 3.76
C VAL A 505 3.34 14.46 3.30
N VAL A 506 3.08 13.56 4.24
CA VAL A 506 2.80 12.16 3.93
C VAL A 506 1.29 11.96 3.80
N LEU A 507 0.87 11.33 2.71
CA LEU A 507 -0.49 10.84 2.52
C LEU A 507 -0.49 9.32 2.45
N SER A 508 -1.34 8.66 3.22
CA SER A 508 -1.46 7.21 3.18
C SER A 508 -2.86 6.74 3.56
N THR A 509 -3.24 5.57 3.06
CA THR A 509 -4.39 4.90 3.67
C THR A 509 -4.01 4.37 5.06
N LEU A 510 -5.01 4.16 5.92
CA LEU A 510 -4.80 3.54 7.22
C LEU A 510 -4.07 2.18 7.09
N HIS A 511 -4.43 1.37 6.09
CA HIS A 511 -3.72 0.11 5.80
C HIS A 511 -2.27 0.33 5.36
N GLY A 512 -2.04 1.32 4.50
CA GLY A 512 -0.70 1.65 4.00
C GLY A 512 0.23 2.23 5.05
N SER A 513 -0.32 2.76 6.15
CA SER A 513 0.44 3.34 7.26
C SER A 513 1.04 2.30 8.21
N LYS A 514 0.63 1.02 8.11
CA LYS A 514 1.14 -0.05 8.98
C LYS A 514 2.65 -0.18 8.84
N GLY A 515 3.35 -0.22 9.98
CA GLY A 515 4.81 -0.29 10.03
C GLY A 515 5.53 1.07 9.99
N LEU A 516 4.81 2.16 9.72
CA LEU A 516 5.36 3.53 9.67
C LEU A 516 5.04 4.29 10.96
N GLU A 517 5.66 5.46 11.16
CA GLU A 517 5.45 6.32 12.32
C GLU A 517 5.83 7.78 12.01
N TRP A 518 5.11 8.74 12.62
CA TRP A 518 5.29 10.18 12.38
C TRP A 518 5.02 10.99 13.64
N ASN A 519 5.67 12.12 13.76
CA ASN A 519 5.46 13.03 14.89
C ASN A 519 4.00 13.50 15.00
N LYS A 520 3.36 13.83 13.86
CA LYS A 520 2.01 14.38 13.76
C LYS A 520 1.18 13.57 12.78
N VAL A 521 0.02 13.13 13.22
CA VAL A 521 -0.91 12.34 12.39
C VAL A 521 -2.28 12.98 12.41
N ILE A 522 -2.88 13.10 11.24
CA ILE A 522 -4.29 13.42 11.04
C ILE A 522 -5.00 12.19 10.51
N ILE A 523 -6.04 11.73 11.16
CA ILE A 523 -7.01 10.80 10.61
C ILE A 523 -8.15 11.63 10.04
N MET A 524 -8.25 11.72 8.72
CA MET A 524 -9.31 12.47 8.06
C MET A 524 -10.51 11.59 7.69
N SER A 525 -11.67 12.20 7.57
CA SER A 525 -12.93 11.54 7.16
C SER A 525 -13.25 10.31 8.04
N CYS A 526 -13.12 10.48 9.36
CA CYS A 526 -13.47 9.46 10.36
C CYS A 526 -14.99 9.44 10.61
N ASN A 527 -15.78 9.43 9.54
CA ASN A 527 -17.23 9.46 9.57
C ASN A 527 -17.82 8.07 9.80
N ALA A 528 -18.99 8.00 10.42
CA ALA A 528 -19.69 6.75 10.68
C ALA A 528 -20.10 5.97 9.42
N ASP A 529 -20.20 6.63 8.25
CA ASP A 529 -20.46 6.02 6.96
C ASP A 529 -19.18 5.52 6.24
N GLN A 530 -17.99 5.85 6.76
CA GLN A 530 -16.68 5.48 6.23
C GLN A 530 -15.97 4.45 7.11
N ILE A 531 -16.07 4.60 8.44
CA ILE A 531 -15.46 3.73 9.44
C ILE A 531 -16.47 3.45 10.55
N PRO A 532 -17.00 2.21 10.66
CA PRO A 532 -16.67 1.04 9.84
C PRO A 532 -17.14 1.15 8.40
N SER A 533 -16.43 0.48 7.48
CA SER A 533 -16.84 0.42 6.09
C SER A 533 -18.23 -0.21 5.96
N LYS A 534 -19.06 0.28 5.05
CA LYS A 534 -20.39 -0.31 4.74
C LYS A 534 -20.33 -1.80 4.34
N ARG A 535 -19.15 -2.29 3.96
CA ARG A 535 -18.90 -3.70 3.62
C ARG A 535 -18.56 -4.55 4.84
N SER A 536 -18.24 -3.91 5.97
CA SER A 536 -17.86 -4.60 7.21
C SER A 536 -19.12 -5.00 7.97
N VAL A 537 -19.59 -6.23 7.72
CA VAL A 537 -20.80 -6.78 8.32
C VAL A 537 -20.42 -7.84 9.37
N GLY A 538 -21.01 -7.75 10.54
CA GLY A 538 -20.75 -8.65 11.68
C GLY A 538 -19.64 -8.16 12.61
N GLU A 539 -19.61 -8.73 13.82
CA GLU A 539 -18.72 -8.27 14.90
C GLU A 539 -17.24 -8.38 14.56
N GLU A 540 -16.80 -9.49 13.97
CA GLU A 540 -15.39 -9.69 13.59
C GLU A 540 -14.91 -8.60 12.61
N ALA A 541 -15.76 -8.21 11.64
CA ALA A 541 -15.42 -7.17 10.66
C ALA A 541 -15.40 -5.77 11.29
N ILE A 542 -16.30 -5.49 12.23
CA ILE A 542 -16.32 -4.23 12.98
C ILE A 542 -15.09 -4.14 13.88
N GLU A 543 -14.70 -5.24 14.52
CA GLU A 543 -13.47 -5.30 15.32
C GLU A 543 -12.22 -5.05 14.47
N GLU A 544 -12.19 -5.53 13.23
CA GLU A 544 -11.08 -5.25 12.30
C GLU A 544 -11.01 -3.76 11.92
N GLU A 545 -12.14 -3.09 11.71
CA GLU A 545 -12.16 -1.63 11.46
C GLU A 545 -11.69 -0.85 12.71
N ARG A 546 -11.98 -1.32 13.94
CA ARG A 546 -11.39 -0.74 15.16
C ARG A 546 -9.88 -0.95 15.22
N ARG A 547 -9.38 -2.15 14.85
CA ARG A 547 -7.93 -2.41 14.73
C ARG A 547 -7.30 -1.48 13.69
N LEU A 548 -7.99 -1.21 12.59
CA LEU A 548 -7.50 -0.30 11.57
C LEU A 548 -7.35 1.13 12.08
N LEU A 549 -8.32 1.65 12.82
CA LEU A 549 -8.20 2.94 13.51
C LEU A 549 -7.10 2.93 14.57
N TYR A 550 -7.02 1.87 15.37
CA TYR A 550 -5.95 1.69 16.35
C TYR A 550 -4.57 1.73 15.71
N VAL A 551 -4.40 1.06 14.55
CA VAL A 551 -3.18 1.18 13.74
C VAL A 551 -2.91 2.64 13.39
N GLY A 552 -3.91 3.37 12.87
CA GLY A 552 -3.79 4.78 12.53
C GLY A 552 -3.39 5.66 13.71
N PHE A 553 -4.05 5.51 14.86
CA PHE A 553 -3.77 6.28 16.08
C PHE A 553 -2.34 6.05 16.58
N THR A 554 -1.91 4.79 16.59
CA THR A 554 -0.57 4.40 17.05
C THR A 554 0.54 4.69 16.05
N ARG A 555 0.24 5.34 14.91
CA ARG A 555 1.27 5.93 14.03
C ARG A 555 1.77 7.26 14.55
N ALA A 556 0.99 7.94 15.39
CA ALA A 556 1.36 9.24 15.97
C ALA A 556 2.35 9.07 17.14
N GLU A 557 3.42 9.87 17.11
CA GLU A 557 4.35 9.94 18.24
C GLU A 557 3.94 11.01 19.25
N LYS A 558 3.60 12.23 18.78
CA LYS A 558 3.38 13.42 19.62
C LYS A 558 2.00 14.04 19.48
N GLN A 559 1.45 14.08 18.26
CA GLN A 559 0.17 14.73 18.00
C GLN A 559 -0.73 13.83 17.14
N LEU A 560 -1.98 13.69 17.58
CA LEU A 560 -3.03 12.97 16.88
C LEU A 560 -4.25 13.88 16.71
N PHE A 561 -4.68 14.06 15.48
CA PHE A 561 -5.95 14.69 15.13
C PHE A 561 -6.88 13.64 14.54
N VAL A 562 -8.09 13.57 15.06
CA VAL A 562 -9.17 12.75 14.52
C VAL A 562 -10.25 13.67 14.02
N MET A 563 -10.52 13.65 12.72
CA MET A 563 -11.39 14.60 12.06
C MET A 563 -12.52 13.90 11.31
N TRP A 564 -13.71 14.45 11.40
CA TRP A 564 -14.89 14.01 10.65
C TRP A 564 -15.71 15.22 10.19
N TYR A 565 -16.71 15.01 9.36
CA TYR A 565 -17.61 16.04 8.87
C TYR A 565 -19.06 15.53 8.84
N GLY A 566 -20.01 16.47 8.80
CA GLY A 566 -21.43 16.17 8.94
C GLY A 566 -21.80 15.84 10.40
N ASP A 567 -23.07 15.46 10.61
CA ASP A 567 -23.63 15.11 11.92
C ASP A 567 -23.21 13.71 12.41
#